data_8ab079dd1e1d8bfdd74a6b868840974a
#
_entry.id   8ab079dd1e1d8bfdd74a6b868840974a
#
_cell.length_a   1.000
_cell.length_b   1.000
_cell.length_c   1.000
_cell.angle_alpha   90.00
_cell.angle_beta   90.00
_cell.angle_gamma   90.00
#
_symmetry.space_group_name_H-M   'P 1'
#
loop_
_entity.id
_entity.type
_entity.pdbx_description
1 polymer ?
#
loop_
_entity_poly.entity_id
_entity_poly.type
_entity_poly.pdbx_seq_one_letter_code
_entity_poly.pdbx_strand_id
1 'polypeptide(L)'
;KEASHLPEMMEGDEYVKFRTDLYHQLGRSTDRSNAEFFTPEEWNRIDHGIYTDWVDLVLRKGFQTSNTITASGGDDKGTFSIGLGQLKENGTIEGQDYDRYNMHLNINRKFTDKWEAGGSLYFTYSIQNEGSYETLRSAFRLPSVAAPYDDEGNMLFRVFRNDAVTNPLYESTEDGEWREK
;
A
#
# COMPACT_ATOMS: atom_id res chain seq x y z
N LYS A 1 6.46 2.22 10.57
CA LYS A 1 5.08 1.96 11.08
C LYS A 1 4.60 0.63 10.56
N GLU A 2 3.81 -0.08 11.34
CA GLU A 2 3.16 -1.33 10.93
C GLU A 2 1.64 -1.11 11.02
N ALA A 3 0.88 -1.79 10.16
CA ALA A 3 -0.57 -1.83 10.29
C ALA A 3 -0.94 -2.55 11.59
N SER A 4 -1.79 -1.96 12.40
CA SER A 4 -2.23 -2.53 13.68
C SER A 4 -3.76 -2.63 13.69
N HIS A 5 -4.28 -3.61 14.45
CA HIS A 5 -5.73 -3.83 14.58
C HIS A 5 -6.41 -4.25 13.26
N LEU A 6 -5.72 -5.08 12.48
CA LEU A 6 -6.35 -5.73 11.33
C LEU A 6 -7.37 -6.76 11.81
N PRO A 7 -8.49 -6.94 11.08
CA PRO A 7 -9.41 -8.02 11.37
C PRO A 7 -8.72 -9.36 11.16
N GLU A 8 -8.99 -10.30 12.06
CA GLU A 8 -8.53 -11.67 11.93
C GLU A 8 -9.29 -12.35 10.79
N MET A 9 -8.56 -12.88 9.82
CA MET A 9 -9.13 -13.51 8.63
C MET A 9 -9.19 -15.02 8.83
N MET A 10 -10.22 -15.65 8.25
CA MET A 10 -10.27 -17.13 8.19
C MET A 10 -9.17 -17.63 7.27
N GLU A 11 -8.28 -18.44 7.81
CA GLU A 11 -7.15 -18.99 7.07
C GLU A 11 -7.24 -20.51 6.95
N GLY A 12 -6.66 -21.02 5.87
CA GLY A 12 -6.40 -22.44 5.69
C GLY A 12 -7.60 -23.34 5.96
N ASP A 13 -7.41 -24.28 6.87
CA ASP A 13 -8.41 -25.31 7.20
C ASP A 13 -9.68 -24.73 7.84
N GLU A 14 -9.59 -23.59 8.51
CA GLU A 14 -10.76 -22.92 9.08
C GLU A 14 -11.72 -22.46 8.00
N TYR A 15 -11.21 -21.85 6.92
CA TYR A 15 -12.01 -21.48 5.77
C TYR A 15 -12.63 -22.71 5.08
N VAL A 16 -11.87 -23.79 4.90
CA VAL A 16 -12.35 -25.04 4.30
C VAL A 16 -13.51 -25.60 5.13
N LYS A 17 -13.34 -25.64 6.46
CA LYS A 17 -14.38 -26.10 7.38
C LYS A 17 -15.62 -25.23 7.31
N PHE A 18 -15.46 -23.90 7.40
CA PHE A 18 -16.58 -22.96 7.30
C PHE A 18 -17.37 -23.16 6.01
N ARG A 19 -16.70 -23.29 4.86
CA ARG A 19 -17.34 -23.50 3.57
C ARG A 19 -18.05 -24.84 3.49
N THR A 20 -17.47 -25.89 4.07
CA THR A 20 -18.09 -27.23 4.17
C THR A 20 -19.37 -27.17 4.97
N ASP A 21 -19.33 -26.59 6.17
CA ASP A 21 -20.50 -26.44 7.03
C ASP A 21 -21.62 -25.62 6.35
N LEU A 22 -21.24 -24.54 5.66
CA LEU A 22 -22.20 -23.71 4.90
C LEU A 22 -22.88 -24.53 3.80
N TYR A 23 -22.14 -25.31 3.02
CA TYR A 23 -22.72 -26.13 1.94
C TYR A 23 -23.64 -27.21 2.48
N HIS A 24 -23.31 -27.84 3.60
CA HIS A 24 -24.19 -28.79 4.29
C HIS A 24 -25.49 -28.12 4.75
N GLN A 25 -25.42 -26.93 5.34
CA GLN A 25 -26.61 -26.17 5.76
C GLN A 25 -27.51 -25.78 4.59
N LEU A 26 -26.92 -25.51 3.42
CA LEU A 26 -27.64 -25.19 2.20
C LEU A 26 -28.14 -26.42 1.43
N GLY A 27 -27.87 -27.63 1.91
CA GLY A 27 -28.22 -28.88 1.23
C GLY A 27 -27.49 -29.07 -0.10
N ARG A 28 -26.31 -28.46 -0.25
CA ARG A 28 -25.47 -28.58 -1.45
C ARG A 28 -24.42 -29.65 -1.29
N SER A 29 -24.00 -30.25 -2.42
CA SER A 29 -22.96 -31.27 -2.44
C SER A 29 -21.59 -30.68 -2.12
N THR A 30 -20.84 -31.37 -1.25
CA THR A 30 -19.44 -31.11 -0.93
C THR A 30 -18.47 -32.09 -1.59
N ASP A 31 -18.95 -32.84 -2.58
CA ASP A 31 -18.13 -33.78 -3.32
C ASP A 31 -17.03 -33.06 -4.11
N ARG A 32 -15.89 -33.72 -4.26
CA ARG A 32 -14.75 -33.20 -5.03
C ARG A 32 -15.06 -32.95 -6.51
N SER A 33 -16.10 -33.62 -7.06
CA SER A 33 -16.58 -33.40 -8.41
C SER A 33 -17.38 -32.11 -8.57
N ASN A 34 -17.81 -31.49 -7.45
CA ASN A 34 -18.55 -30.25 -7.47
C ASN A 34 -17.60 -29.04 -7.53
N ALA A 35 -17.34 -28.56 -8.75
CA ALA A 35 -16.48 -27.40 -8.96
C ALA A 35 -17.06 -26.08 -8.37
N GLU A 36 -18.35 -26.01 -8.03
CA GLU A 36 -18.90 -24.89 -7.26
C GLU A 36 -18.46 -24.91 -5.79
N PHE A 37 -18.12 -26.07 -5.26
CA PHE A 37 -17.60 -26.21 -3.90
C PHE A 37 -16.12 -25.82 -3.84
N PHE A 38 -15.24 -26.58 -4.49
CA PHE A 38 -13.86 -26.22 -4.74
C PHE A 38 -13.44 -26.70 -6.14
N THR A 39 -12.63 -25.90 -6.84
CA THR A 39 -12.05 -26.31 -8.13
C THR A 39 -10.97 -27.37 -7.94
N PRO A 40 -10.57 -28.10 -8.99
CA PRO A 40 -9.45 -29.02 -8.91
C PRO A 40 -8.16 -28.37 -8.41
N GLU A 41 -7.89 -27.14 -8.82
CA GLU A 41 -6.72 -26.35 -8.41
C GLU A 41 -6.81 -25.98 -6.92
N GLU A 42 -7.98 -25.55 -6.44
CA GLU A 42 -8.19 -25.27 -5.02
C GLU A 42 -8.06 -26.54 -4.18
N TRP A 43 -8.60 -27.69 -4.64
CA TRP A 43 -8.40 -28.97 -3.98
C TRP A 43 -6.94 -29.38 -3.90
N ASN A 44 -6.17 -29.17 -4.98
CA ASN A 44 -4.74 -29.44 -4.97
C ASN A 44 -4.00 -28.62 -3.91
N ARG A 45 -4.36 -27.34 -3.77
CA ARG A 45 -3.79 -26.46 -2.75
C ARG A 45 -4.19 -26.90 -1.33
N ILE A 46 -5.46 -27.23 -1.10
CA ILE A 46 -5.96 -27.73 0.18
C ILE A 46 -5.22 -29.03 0.59
N ASP A 47 -5.09 -29.98 -0.33
CA ASP A 47 -4.44 -31.26 -0.07
C ASP A 47 -2.95 -31.12 0.30
N HIS A 48 -2.30 -30.06 -0.17
CA HIS A 48 -0.90 -29.74 0.11
C HIS A 48 -0.73 -28.69 1.23
N GLY A 49 -1.82 -28.20 1.83
CA GLY A 49 -1.77 -27.17 2.87
C GLY A 49 -1.23 -25.83 2.36
N ILE A 50 -1.45 -25.51 1.08
CA ILE A 50 -0.97 -24.27 0.44
C ILE A 50 -2.08 -23.22 0.52
N TYR A 51 -1.90 -22.25 1.39
CA TYR A 51 -2.85 -21.17 1.60
C TYR A 51 -2.19 -19.80 1.35
N THR A 52 -2.99 -18.84 0.93
CA THR A 52 -2.53 -17.48 0.64
C THR A 52 -3.01 -16.55 1.75
N ASP A 53 -2.10 -15.90 2.44
CA ASP A 53 -2.39 -14.74 3.28
C ASP A 53 -2.41 -13.49 2.38
N TRP A 54 -3.61 -13.14 1.93
CA TRP A 54 -3.83 -12.01 1.04
C TRP A 54 -3.50 -10.67 1.67
N VAL A 55 -3.70 -10.56 2.98
CA VAL A 55 -3.46 -9.31 3.71
C VAL A 55 -1.96 -9.08 3.86
N ASP A 56 -1.21 -10.12 4.23
CA ASP A 56 0.26 -10.05 4.35
C ASP A 56 0.93 -9.75 3.00
N LEU A 57 0.37 -10.27 1.90
CA LEU A 57 0.89 -10.03 0.55
C LEU A 57 0.83 -8.55 0.11
N VAL A 58 -0.13 -7.78 0.60
CA VAL A 58 -0.30 -6.37 0.21
C VAL A 58 0.20 -5.39 1.26
N LEU A 59 0.54 -5.89 2.44
CA LEU A 59 1.07 -5.07 3.52
C LEU A 59 2.60 -5.15 3.56
N ARG A 60 3.20 -4.02 3.84
CA ARG A 60 4.63 -3.91 4.10
C ARG A 60 4.90 -3.06 5.34
N LYS A 61 6.12 -3.14 5.85
CA LYS A 61 6.56 -2.22 6.90
C LYS A 61 6.78 -0.84 6.32
N GLY A 62 5.96 0.10 6.76
CA GLY A 62 6.10 1.51 6.39
C GLY A 62 7.38 2.12 6.96
N PHE A 63 8.07 2.88 6.14
CA PHE A 63 9.34 3.52 6.47
C PHE A 63 9.26 5.03 6.20
N GLN A 64 9.86 5.83 7.08
CA GLN A 64 9.92 7.28 6.93
C GLN A 64 11.34 7.77 7.19
N THR A 65 11.85 8.58 6.27
CA THR A 65 13.15 9.27 6.42
C THR A 65 12.94 10.77 6.28
N SER A 66 13.53 11.54 7.18
CA SER A 66 13.55 12.99 7.10
C SER A 66 14.97 13.49 7.23
N ASN A 67 15.42 14.25 6.24
CA ASN A 67 16.73 14.87 6.19
C ASN A 67 16.55 16.40 6.09
N THR A 68 17.32 17.14 6.87
CA THR A 68 17.32 18.60 6.82
C THR A 68 18.73 19.13 6.93
N ILE A 69 19.08 20.05 6.07
CA ILE A 69 20.35 20.78 6.09
C ILE A 69 20.02 22.25 6.21
N THR A 70 20.65 22.94 7.12
CA THR A 70 20.50 24.39 7.30
C THR A 70 21.86 25.06 7.35
N ALA A 71 22.00 26.16 6.63
CA ALA A 71 23.12 27.04 6.71
C ALA A 71 22.63 28.45 7.09
N SER A 72 23.31 29.08 8.01
CA SER A 72 23.01 30.45 8.43
C SER A 72 24.30 31.23 8.71
N GLY A 73 24.21 32.52 8.53
CA GLY A 73 25.34 33.41 8.79
C GLY A 73 24.90 34.87 8.78
N GLY A 74 25.83 35.73 9.09
CA GLY A 74 25.55 37.15 9.09
C GLY A 74 26.72 37.99 9.57
N ASP A 75 26.56 39.31 9.46
CA ASP A 75 27.44 40.32 9.97
C ASP A 75 26.61 41.44 10.65
N ASP A 76 27.27 42.51 11.09
CA ASP A 76 26.58 43.65 11.72
C ASP A 76 25.53 44.32 10.80
N LYS A 77 25.56 44.02 9.51
CA LYS A 77 24.71 44.60 8.51
C LYS A 77 23.58 43.66 8.04
N GLY A 78 23.63 42.40 8.43
CA GLY A 78 22.51 41.53 8.04
C GLY A 78 22.78 40.06 8.30
N THR A 79 21.73 39.29 8.14
CA THR A 79 21.70 37.84 8.38
C THR A 79 21.08 37.12 7.19
N PHE A 80 21.45 35.87 7.04
CA PHE A 80 20.77 34.96 6.13
C PHE A 80 20.61 33.57 6.78
N SER A 81 19.61 32.87 6.34
CA SER A 81 19.41 31.48 6.67
C SER A 81 18.79 30.78 5.46
N ILE A 82 19.39 29.66 5.06
CA ILE A 82 18.85 28.79 4.03
C ILE A 82 18.72 27.38 4.60
N GLY A 83 17.58 26.74 4.38
CA GLY A 83 17.39 25.37 4.76
C GLY A 83 16.79 24.56 3.61
N LEU A 84 17.26 23.33 3.48
CA LEU A 84 16.78 22.32 2.53
C LEU A 84 16.31 21.12 3.32
N GLY A 85 15.13 20.63 3.01
CA GLY A 85 14.55 19.45 3.64
C GLY A 85 14.05 18.46 2.63
N GLN A 86 14.19 17.17 2.96
CA GLN A 86 13.59 16.06 2.26
C GLN A 86 12.85 15.18 3.27
N LEU A 87 11.62 14.85 2.95
CA LEU A 87 10.85 13.80 3.62
C LEU A 87 10.51 12.74 2.59
N LYS A 88 10.85 11.49 2.89
CA LYS A 88 10.45 10.32 2.12
C LYS A 88 9.67 9.38 3.03
N GLU A 89 8.48 8.98 2.62
CA GLU A 89 7.62 8.05 3.34
C GLU A 89 7.15 6.96 2.38
N ASN A 90 7.42 5.71 2.74
CA ASN A 90 6.84 4.54 2.12
C ASN A 90 5.69 4.06 3.01
N GLY A 91 4.48 4.00 2.46
CA GLY A 91 3.28 3.58 3.18
C GLY A 91 3.29 2.10 3.57
N THR A 92 2.34 1.71 4.38
CA THR A 92 2.17 0.32 4.82
C THR A 92 1.44 -0.55 3.79
N ILE A 93 0.82 0.05 2.79
CA ILE A 93 0.22 -0.63 1.65
C ILE A 93 1.16 -0.46 0.46
N GLU A 94 1.34 -1.53 -0.31
CA GLU A 94 2.15 -1.50 -1.52
C GLU A 94 1.60 -0.45 -2.52
N GLY A 95 2.50 0.34 -3.13
CA GLY A 95 2.13 1.43 -4.05
C GLY A 95 1.83 2.78 -3.38
N GLN A 96 1.76 2.85 -2.05
CA GLN A 96 1.57 4.13 -1.34
C GLN A 96 2.90 4.74 -0.93
N ASP A 97 3.26 5.85 -1.56
CA ASP A 97 4.51 6.55 -1.30
C ASP A 97 4.31 8.07 -1.29
N TYR A 98 5.11 8.77 -0.48
CA TYR A 98 5.10 10.22 -0.39
C TYR A 98 6.51 10.77 -0.29
N ASP A 99 6.87 11.63 -1.24
CA ASP A 99 8.11 12.38 -1.25
C ASP A 99 7.83 13.88 -1.16
N ARG A 100 8.51 14.59 -0.26
CA ARG A 100 8.40 16.03 -0.12
C ARG A 100 9.77 16.66 -0.02
N TYR A 101 9.96 17.71 -0.81
CA TYR A 101 11.13 18.55 -0.80
C TYR A 101 10.71 19.96 -0.38
N ASN A 102 11.42 20.54 0.54
CA ASN A 102 11.18 21.90 1.00
C ASN A 102 12.47 22.72 1.05
N MET A 103 12.33 23.98 0.70
CA MET A 103 13.39 24.97 0.83
C MET A 103 12.85 26.19 1.56
N HIS A 104 13.63 26.75 2.45
CA HIS A 104 13.36 28.05 3.00
C HIS A 104 14.63 28.93 2.90
N LEU A 105 14.40 30.21 2.60
CA LEU A 105 15.42 31.22 2.55
C LEU A 105 14.90 32.44 3.31
N ASN A 106 15.70 32.91 4.26
CA ASN A 106 15.44 34.17 4.94
C ASN A 106 16.69 35.04 4.79
N ILE A 107 16.47 36.28 4.40
CA ILE A 107 17.52 37.27 4.25
C ILE A 107 17.03 38.54 4.91
N ASN A 108 17.91 39.16 5.69
CA ASN A 108 17.72 40.49 6.23
C ASN A 108 18.99 41.33 6.03
N ARG A 109 18.87 42.53 5.53
CA ARG A 109 20.01 43.41 5.26
C ARG A 109 19.71 44.86 5.60
N LYS A 110 20.59 45.42 6.41
CA LYS A 110 20.62 46.84 6.73
C LYS A 110 21.52 47.55 5.71
N PHE A 111 20.94 48.40 4.92
CA PHE A 111 21.65 49.16 3.85
C PHE A 111 22.22 50.46 4.37
N THR A 112 21.51 51.13 5.26
CA THR A 112 21.93 52.33 5.97
C THR A 112 21.36 52.29 7.39
N ASP A 113 21.72 53.27 8.24
CA ASP A 113 21.11 53.39 9.58
C ASP A 113 19.60 53.64 9.58
N LYS A 114 19.05 54.01 8.42
CA LYS A 114 17.62 54.30 8.27
C LYS A 114 16.88 53.30 7.38
N TRP A 115 17.61 52.45 6.69
CA TRP A 115 17.03 51.52 5.70
C TRP A 115 17.47 50.10 5.95
N GLU A 116 16.48 49.25 6.17
CA GLU A 116 16.62 47.80 6.27
C GLU A 116 15.60 47.15 5.35
N ALA A 117 15.97 46.08 4.69
CA ALA A 117 15.07 45.24 3.93
C ALA A 117 15.37 43.77 4.17
N GLY A 118 14.31 43.00 4.19
CA GLY A 118 14.39 41.54 4.35
C GLY A 118 13.29 40.84 3.57
N GLY A 119 13.46 39.57 3.41
CA GLY A 119 12.49 38.75 2.73
C GLY A 119 12.63 37.29 3.12
N SER A 120 11.54 36.57 3.00
CA SER A 120 11.46 35.13 3.23
C SER A 120 10.86 34.45 1.99
N LEU A 121 11.50 33.39 1.54
CA LEU A 121 11.03 32.53 0.48
C LEU A 121 10.84 31.13 1.05
N TYR A 122 9.68 30.56 0.78
CA TYR A 122 9.37 29.16 1.10
C TYR A 122 8.94 28.46 -0.18
N PHE A 123 9.56 27.32 -0.43
CA PHE A 123 9.21 26.47 -1.57
C PHE A 123 8.99 25.06 -1.07
N THR A 124 7.91 24.42 -1.54
CA THR A 124 7.62 23.02 -1.24
C THR A 124 7.17 22.35 -2.54
N TYR A 125 7.75 21.19 -2.79
CA TYR A 125 7.37 20.30 -3.86
C TYR A 125 7.12 18.91 -3.28
N SER A 126 5.99 18.31 -3.62
CA SER A 126 5.64 16.96 -3.16
C SER A 126 5.13 16.11 -4.31
N ILE A 127 5.45 14.83 -4.24
CA ILE A 127 4.94 13.77 -5.08
C ILE A 127 4.25 12.78 -4.15
N GLN A 128 3.03 12.42 -4.45
CA GLN A 128 2.27 11.44 -3.69
C GLN A 128 1.72 10.39 -4.64
N ASN A 129 2.02 9.13 -4.34
CA ASN A 129 1.36 7.97 -4.92
C ASN A 129 0.37 7.46 -3.87
N GLU A 130 -0.91 7.48 -4.18
CA GLU A 130 -1.95 7.08 -3.23
C GLU A 130 -2.16 5.57 -3.21
N GLY A 131 -1.67 4.85 -4.25
CA GLY A 131 -1.98 3.45 -4.47
C GLY A 131 -3.46 3.23 -4.74
N SER A 132 -3.88 1.98 -4.82
CA SER A 132 -5.29 1.65 -4.97
C SER A 132 -5.95 1.36 -3.62
N TYR A 133 -7.08 2.00 -3.35
CA TYR A 133 -7.93 1.68 -2.21
C TYR A 133 -8.48 0.25 -2.29
N GLU A 134 -8.71 -0.25 -3.52
CA GLU A 134 -9.22 -1.61 -3.76
C GLU A 134 -8.20 -2.69 -3.39
N THR A 135 -6.90 -2.39 -3.33
CA THR A 135 -5.85 -3.35 -2.94
C THR A 135 -6.18 -4.03 -1.61
N LEU A 136 -6.34 -3.26 -0.55
CA LEU A 136 -6.62 -3.82 0.78
C LEU A 136 -8.04 -4.38 0.87
N ARG A 137 -9.01 -3.72 0.25
CA ARG A 137 -10.40 -4.19 0.20
C ARG A 137 -10.52 -5.54 -0.51
N SER A 138 -9.82 -5.74 -1.62
CA SER A 138 -9.78 -7.01 -2.34
C SER A 138 -9.10 -8.10 -1.51
N ALA A 139 -8.01 -7.78 -0.83
CA ALA A 139 -7.31 -8.72 0.06
C ALA A 139 -8.25 -9.27 1.16
N PHE A 140 -9.07 -8.43 1.78
CA PHE A 140 -10.04 -8.87 2.80
C PHE A 140 -11.21 -9.70 2.25
N ARG A 141 -11.43 -9.73 0.94
CA ARG A 141 -12.55 -10.44 0.32
C ARG A 141 -12.17 -11.78 -0.31
N LEU A 142 -10.89 -12.02 -0.49
CA LEU A 142 -10.39 -13.22 -1.13
C LEU A 142 -10.19 -14.35 -0.12
N PRO A 143 -10.62 -15.58 -0.46
CA PRO A 143 -10.38 -16.74 0.38
C PRO A 143 -8.94 -17.20 0.28
N SER A 144 -8.42 -17.75 1.37
CA SER A 144 -7.03 -18.24 1.47
C SER A 144 -6.68 -19.39 0.50
N VAL A 145 -7.69 -20.09 -0.02
CA VAL A 145 -7.49 -21.18 -1.02
C VAL A 145 -7.20 -20.65 -2.43
N ALA A 146 -7.54 -19.39 -2.73
CA ALA A 146 -7.26 -18.80 -4.04
C ALA A 146 -5.75 -18.50 -4.21
N ALA A 147 -5.27 -18.57 -5.46
CA ALA A 147 -3.87 -18.34 -5.81
C ALA A 147 -3.67 -16.97 -6.49
N PRO A 148 -2.61 -16.22 -6.16
CA PRO A 148 -2.28 -14.98 -6.84
C PRO A 148 -1.67 -15.18 -8.24
N TYR A 149 -1.11 -16.36 -8.50
CA TYR A 149 -0.42 -16.72 -9.74
C TYR A 149 -0.94 -18.05 -10.28
N ASP A 150 -0.83 -18.24 -11.60
CA ASP A 150 -1.08 -19.53 -12.25
C ASP A 150 0.11 -20.49 -12.06
N ASP A 151 -0.01 -21.72 -12.56
CA ASP A 151 1.04 -22.74 -12.48
C ASP A 151 2.31 -22.38 -13.27
N GLU A 152 2.22 -21.43 -14.20
CA GLU A 152 3.32 -20.90 -15.00
C GLU A 152 4.00 -19.69 -14.33
N GLY A 153 3.46 -19.22 -13.20
CA GLY A 153 3.97 -18.08 -12.44
C GLY A 153 3.51 -16.71 -12.95
N ASN A 154 2.53 -16.66 -13.86
CA ASN A 154 1.95 -15.39 -14.29
C ASN A 154 0.92 -14.92 -13.28
N MET A 155 0.90 -13.61 -13.03
CA MET A 155 -0.08 -13.00 -12.13
C MET A 155 -1.49 -13.11 -12.71
N LEU A 156 -2.40 -13.69 -11.94
CA LEU A 156 -3.81 -13.76 -12.30
C LEU A 156 -4.48 -12.41 -12.06
N PHE A 157 -5.17 -11.89 -13.07
CA PHE A 157 -5.97 -10.68 -12.92
C PHE A 157 -7.20 -10.93 -12.02
N ARG A 158 -7.84 -12.08 -12.18
CA ARG A 158 -8.98 -12.54 -11.37
C ARG A 158 -8.64 -13.87 -10.74
N VAL A 159 -8.70 -13.92 -9.44
CA VAL A 159 -8.16 -15.04 -8.64
C VAL A 159 -9.22 -15.92 -8.02
N PHE A 160 -10.49 -15.55 -8.18
CA PHE A 160 -11.61 -16.32 -7.63
C PHE A 160 -12.79 -16.34 -8.60
N ARG A 161 -13.64 -17.37 -8.50
CA ARG A 161 -14.77 -17.68 -9.39
C ARG A 161 -15.75 -16.54 -9.62
N ASN A 162 -15.78 -15.62 -8.71
CA ASN A 162 -16.63 -14.45 -8.81
C ASN A 162 -15.80 -13.34 -9.42
N ASP A 163 -16.16 -12.94 -10.62
CA ASP A 163 -15.51 -11.84 -11.37
C ASP A 163 -15.52 -10.48 -10.63
N ALA A 164 -16.05 -10.45 -9.41
CA ALA A 164 -16.23 -9.24 -8.63
C ALA A 164 -14.99 -8.79 -7.84
N VAL A 165 -13.95 -9.63 -7.74
CA VAL A 165 -12.75 -9.31 -6.95
C VAL A 165 -11.51 -9.48 -7.82
N THR A 166 -10.79 -8.38 -8.00
CA THR A 166 -9.51 -8.36 -8.70
C THR A 166 -8.39 -8.83 -7.77
N ASN A 167 -7.32 -9.35 -8.34
CA ASN A 167 -6.11 -9.66 -7.59
C ASN A 167 -5.55 -8.39 -6.94
N PRO A 168 -5.43 -8.35 -5.61
CA PRO A 168 -4.93 -7.15 -4.93
C PRO A 168 -3.48 -6.80 -5.32
N LEU A 169 -2.67 -7.77 -5.72
CA LEU A 169 -1.33 -7.50 -6.24
C LEU A 169 -1.39 -6.76 -7.58
N TYR A 170 -2.38 -7.07 -8.43
CA TYR A 170 -2.58 -6.35 -9.68
C TYR A 170 -3.03 -4.90 -9.44
N GLU A 171 -3.90 -4.68 -8.46
CA GLU A 171 -4.36 -3.34 -8.08
C GLU A 171 -3.22 -2.44 -7.55
N SER A 172 -2.15 -3.03 -7.04
CA SER A 172 -0.96 -2.29 -6.58
C SER A 172 0.03 -1.95 -7.69
N THR A 173 -0.22 -2.41 -8.93
CA THR A 173 0.60 -2.07 -10.10
C THR A 173 0.16 -0.75 -10.75
N GLU A 174 1.02 -0.16 -11.58
CA GLU A 174 0.68 1.05 -12.35
C GLU A 174 -0.58 0.86 -13.22
N ASP A 175 -0.80 -0.34 -13.75
CA ASP A 175 -2.00 -0.66 -14.53
C ASP A 175 -3.27 -0.67 -13.68
N GLY A 176 -3.18 -1.05 -12.40
CA GLY A 176 -4.27 -0.98 -11.43
C GLY A 176 -4.66 0.45 -11.09
N GLU A 177 -3.69 1.31 -10.83
CA GLU A 177 -3.90 2.74 -10.52
C GLU A 177 -4.62 3.52 -11.62
N TRP A 178 -4.42 3.15 -12.89
CA TRP A 178 -5.08 3.82 -14.03
C TRP A 178 -6.59 3.59 -14.11
N ARG A 179 -7.13 2.62 -13.40
CA ARG A 179 -8.56 2.28 -13.43
C ARG A 179 -9.40 3.13 -12.47
N GLU A 180 -8.78 3.74 -11.47
CA GLU A 180 -9.45 4.59 -10.49
C GLU A 180 -9.53 6.07 -10.91
N LYS A 181 -8.88 6.44 -12.01
CA LYS A 181 -8.94 7.78 -12.63
C LYS A 181 -9.95 7.77 -13.76
#